data_350ad2f7472cb2b7618d404f74a97ee5
#
_entry.id   350ad2f7472cb2b7618d404f74a97ee5
#
_cell.length_a   1.000
_cell.length_b   1.000
_cell.length_c   1.000
_cell.angle_alpha   90.00
_cell.angle_beta   90.00
_cell.angle_gamma   90.00
#
_symmetry.space_group_name_H-M   'P 1'
#
loop_
_entity.id
_entity.type
_entity.pdbx_description
1 polymer ?
#
loop_
_entity_poly.entity_id
_entity_poly.type
_entity_poly.pdbx_seq_one_letter_code
_entity_poly.pdbx_strand_id
1 'polypeptide(L)'
;MFLNAERRKTMSDLLKVNITSGPSGGMKSFPIVKSHLSITAMTLLFVFAAILGGCKKSSSDQQNTTGETLRFVWLADSRGDSLKHPVNTGVLNAIISQISTLSPKPSFVIFGGDGSYRGYIKPSYTFQAFKDLFTPVTSQGIPLYAIVGNHELYYEHSDSGFMLGNQQQFQQVFSENPSNGPAGYEHLAYSFTSPGGSSFFAVLDAYYLTHDSIPASLGGNIDAAQMAWLRAQVAQTKATHKFVFIHTPYYYISNDTSEPSVPNQTYTRLWAFLDSSKFDFYACGHSHLYSRRTIDGSVAPNPQTIPRTPTWQNNVVQLLNGTCGAGPDTGTIDPNIKTLWNVHNDHQTYYFSVIDISGKAVTVSSYSGYLGAYSVFDTFTVNK
;
A
#
# COMPACT_ATOMS: atom_id res chain seq x y z
N MET A 1 45.52 33.20 -20.01
CA MET A 1 46.52 33.71 -19.05
C MET A 1 45.83 33.88 -17.71
N PHE A 2 46.38 33.31 -16.67
CA PHE A 2 45.90 33.12 -15.27
C PHE A 2 45.06 31.87 -15.00
N LEU A 3 45.79 30.84 -14.61
CA LEU A 3 45.36 29.67 -13.82
C LEU A 3 45.04 30.10 -12.40
N ASN A 4 43.94 29.52 -11.86
CA ASN A 4 43.83 29.34 -10.39
C ASN A 4 43.49 27.89 -10.10
N ALA A 5 44.45 27.21 -9.50
CA ALA A 5 44.39 25.86 -8.99
C ALA A 5 43.94 25.92 -7.54
N GLU A 6 42.73 25.49 -7.23
CA GLU A 6 42.31 25.23 -5.84
C GLU A 6 42.52 23.77 -5.48
N ARG A 7 43.23 23.58 -4.39
CA ARG A 7 43.71 22.31 -3.84
C ARG A 7 42.52 21.49 -3.31
N ARG A 8 42.42 20.25 -3.76
CA ARG A 8 41.64 19.19 -3.11
C ARG A 8 42.27 18.85 -1.77
N LYS A 9 41.61 19.10 -0.65
CA LYS A 9 41.90 18.49 0.66
C LYS A 9 41.23 17.10 0.70
N THR A 10 42.03 16.10 0.94
CA THR A 10 41.61 14.72 1.13
C THR A 10 41.05 14.51 2.53
N MET A 11 40.08 13.62 2.63
CA MET A 11 39.27 13.30 3.79
C MET A 11 39.99 12.50 4.90
N SER A 12 41.33 12.64 5.02
CA SER A 12 42.14 11.90 6.00
C SER A 12 42.51 12.69 7.27
N ASP A 13 42.13 13.98 7.37
CA ASP A 13 42.61 14.83 8.45
C ASP A 13 41.62 15.13 9.61
N LEU A 14 40.53 14.38 9.72
CA LEU A 14 39.50 14.58 10.75
C LEU A 14 39.25 13.35 11.66
N LEU A 15 40.30 12.66 12.09
CA LEU A 15 40.17 11.65 13.14
C LEU A 15 41.35 11.68 14.11
N LYS A 16 41.38 12.68 15.01
CA LYS A 16 42.08 12.62 16.27
C LYS A 16 41.15 13.08 17.37
N VAL A 17 40.45 12.17 18.00
CA VAL A 17 39.76 12.37 19.28
C VAL A 17 40.60 11.71 20.36
N ASN A 18 41.10 12.54 21.30
CA ASN A 18 41.85 12.13 22.49
C ASN A 18 40.93 11.34 23.44
N ILE A 19 41.36 10.14 23.80
CA ILE A 19 40.77 9.37 24.89
C ILE A 19 41.57 9.70 26.16
N THR A 20 40.96 10.46 27.09
CA THR A 20 41.47 10.59 28.46
C THR A 20 40.76 9.58 29.36
N SER A 21 41.53 8.73 29.99
CA SER A 21 41.12 7.77 31.01
C SER A 21 40.78 8.49 32.32
N GLY A 22 39.60 8.18 32.90
CA GLY A 22 39.21 8.54 34.27
C GLY A 22 38.78 7.30 35.06
N PRO A 23 38.81 7.33 36.41
CA PRO A 23 39.13 6.19 37.23
C PRO A 23 37.94 5.29 37.65
N SER A 24 38.28 4.03 37.94
CA SER A 24 37.50 2.94 38.51
C SER A 24 36.67 3.33 39.75
N GLY A 25 35.36 3.14 39.73
CA GLY A 25 34.47 3.21 40.88
C GLY A 25 33.69 1.91 41.06
N GLY A 26 33.78 1.38 42.28
CA GLY A 26 33.42 0.02 42.67
C GLY A 26 31.97 -0.42 42.48
N MET A 27 31.82 -1.70 42.23
CA MET A 27 30.56 -2.48 42.28
C MET A 27 30.04 -2.53 43.75
N LYS A 28 28.80 -2.04 43.92
CA LYS A 28 28.01 -2.37 45.11
C LYS A 28 26.94 -3.37 44.72
N SER A 29 27.03 -4.58 45.33
CA SER A 29 26.05 -5.65 45.24
C SER A 29 24.77 -5.27 45.98
N PHE A 30 23.61 -5.47 45.36
CA PHE A 30 22.29 -5.45 46.01
C PHE A 30 21.78 -6.88 46.27
N PRO A 31 21.11 -7.13 47.40
CA PRO A 31 20.67 -8.44 47.79
C PRO A 31 19.40 -8.87 47.05
N ILE A 32 19.36 -10.14 46.65
CA ILE A 32 18.21 -10.83 46.06
C ILE A 32 17.19 -11.14 47.17
N VAL A 33 16.01 -10.57 47.11
CA VAL A 33 14.87 -10.95 47.96
C VAL A 33 14.12 -12.07 47.26
N LYS A 34 14.18 -13.28 47.84
CA LYS A 34 13.34 -14.43 47.45
C LYS A 34 11.98 -14.29 48.14
N SER A 35 10.93 -14.06 47.39
CA SER A 35 9.54 -14.20 47.86
C SER A 35 9.00 -15.59 47.48
N HIS A 36 8.73 -16.40 48.50
CA HIS A 36 7.98 -17.64 48.34
C HIS A 36 6.48 -17.32 48.18
N LEU A 37 5.87 -17.70 47.07
CA LEU A 37 4.42 -17.70 46.94
C LEU A 37 3.90 -19.15 47.05
N SER A 38 3.17 -19.41 48.11
CA SER A 38 2.44 -20.68 48.35
C SER A 38 1.26 -20.79 47.41
N ILE A 39 1.20 -21.88 46.65
CA ILE A 39 0.04 -22.27 45.83
C ILE A 39 -0.91 -23.09 46.70
N THR A 40 -2.06 -22.56 47.05
CA THR A 40 -3.17 -23.32 47.66
C THR A 40 -4.09 -23.80 46.55
N ALA A 41 -4.11 -25.09 46.32
CA ALA A 41 -5.03 -25.73 45.37
C ALA A 41 -6.43 -25.80 46.01
N MET A 42 -7.40 -25.17 45.33
CA MET A 42 -8.82 -25.28 45.69
C MET A 42 -9.52 -26.13 44.63
N THR A 43 -9.80 -27.36 44.99
CA THR A 43 -10.52 -28.35 44.18
C THR A 43 -12.02 -28.06 44.26
N LEU A 44 -12.63 -27.58 43.15
CA LEU A 44 -14.10 -27.46 43.03
C LEU A 44 -14.63 -28.68 42.28
N LEU A 45 -15.42 -29.49 42.99
CA LEU A 45 -16.14 -30.65 42.46
C LEU A 45 -17.42 -30.15 41.78
N PHE A 46 -17.58 -30.26 40.45
CA PHE A 46 -18.85 -30.08 39.79
C PHE A 46 -19.54 -31.42 39.53
N VAL A 47 -20.71 -31.57 40.17
CA VAL A 47 -21.63 -32.70 39.96
C VAL A 47 -22.38 -32.47 38.64
N PHE A 48 -22.20 -33.38 37.65
CA PHE A 48 -23.00 -33.42 36.42
C PHE A 48 -24.30 -34.15 36.66
N ALA A 49 -25.42 -33.41 36.62
CA ALA A 49 -26.77 -33.99 36.50
C ALA A 49 -27.08 -34.11 34.99
N ALA A 50 -27.13 -35.34 34.50
CA ALA A 50 -27.58 -35.64 33.14
C ALA A 50 -29.13 -35.57 33.09
N ILE A 51 -29.65 -34.58 32.39
CA ILE A 51 -31.07 -34.54 31.99
C ILE A 51 -31.13 -34.96 30.52
N LEU A 52 -31.62 -36.17 30.28
CA LEU A 52 -31.96 -36.69 28.96
C LEU A 52 -33.25 -36.01 28.49
N GLY A 53 -33.13 -34.88 27.81
CA GLY A 53 -34.20 -34.26 27.04
C GLY A 53 -33.96 -34.45 25.55
N GLY A 54 -34.71 -35.39 24.92
CA GLY A 54 -34.66 -35.63 23.49
C GLY A 54 -35.18 -34.37 22.73
N CYS A 55 -34.27 -33.61 22.11
CA CYS A 55 -34.61 -32.60 21.14
C CYS A 55 -34.59 -33.21 19.72
N LYS A 56 -35.76 -33.20 19.08
CA LYS A 56 -35.94 -33.46 17.69
C LYS A 56 -34.97 -32.55 16.88
N LYS A 57 -34.13 -33.17 16.06
CA LYS A 57 -33.31 -32.50 15.05
C LYS A 57 -34.26 -31.77 14.08
N SER A 58 -34.44 -30.47 14.24
CA SER A 58 -34.98 -29.59 13.21
C SER A 58 -33.85 -29.32 12.23
N SER A 59 -33.87 -30.00 11.10
CA SER A 59 -33.05 -29.69 9.95
C SER A 59 -33.58 -28.42 9.29
N SER A 60 -33.02 -27.28 9.67
CA SER A 60 -33.10 -26.07 8.87
C SER A 60 -31.77 -25.35 8.92
N ASP A 61 -30.72 -26.02 8.43
CA ASP A 61 -29.56 -25.33 7.89
C ASP A 61 -29.96 -24.76 6.51
N GLN A 62 -30.83 -23.78 6.50
CA GLN A 62 -30.77 -22.75 5.48
C GLN A 62 -29.51 -21.95 5.79
N GLN A 63 -28.39 -22.38 5.27
CA GLN A 63 -27.25 -21.52 5.04
C GLN A 63 -27.77 -20.33 4.22
N ASN A 64 -27.98 -19.23 4.93
CA ASN A 64 -28.28 -17.94 4.33
C ASN A 64 -27.04 -17.53 3.53
N THR A 65 -26.96 -17.94 2.25
CA THR A 65 -25.91 -17.56 1.30
C THR A 65 -26.15 -16.15 0.76
N THR A 66 -26.54 -15.21 1.62
CA THR A 66 -26.32 -13.80 1.34
C THR A 66 -24.84 -13.58 1.52
N GLY A 67 -24.10 -13.63 0.41
CA GLY A 67 -22.67 -13.39 0.42
C GLY A 67 -22.35 -12.06 1.10
N GLU A 68 -21.21 -11.99 1.75
CA GLU A 68 -20.73 -10.75 2.37
C GLU A 68 -20.83 -9.58 1.37
N THR A 69 -21.32 -8.44 1.83
CA THR A 69 -21.29 -7.19 1.09
C THR A 69 -20.28 -6.26 1.74
N LEU A 70 -19.38 -5.70 0.94
CA LEU A 70 -18.34 -4.80 1.41
C LEU A 70 -18.14 -3.70 0.37
N ARG A 71 -17.99 -2.46 0.83
CA ARG A 71 -17.57 -1.32 0.01
C ARG A 71 -16.27 -0.77 0.55
N PHE A 72 -15.33 -0.44 -0.32
CA PHE A 72 -14.13 0.32 0.04
C PHE A 72 -13.74 1.29 -1.08
N VAL A 73 -12.84 2.22 -0.76
CA VAL A 73 -12.36 3.22 -1.71
C VAL A 73 -10.87 3.03 -1.95
N TRP A 74 -10.46 3.18 -3.20
CA TRP A 74 -9.08 3.17 -3.66
C TRP A 74 -8.75 4.50 -4.35
N LEU A 75 -7.66 5.16 -3.92
CA LEU A 75 -7.11 6.36 -4.54
C LEU A 75 -5.60 6.45 -4.23
N ALA A 76 -4.84 7.18 -5.07
CA ALA A 76 -3.41 7.38 -4.90
C ALA A 76 -2.95 8.72 -5.49
N ASP A 77 -1.72 9.14 -5.17
CA ASP A 77 -1.02 10.26 -5.80
C ASP A 77 -1.74 11.61 -5.62
N SER A 78 -1.74 12.13 -4.40
CA SER A 78 -2.29 13.45 -4.07
C SER A 78 -1.23 14.51 -3.87
N ARG A 79 0.04 14.18 -4.10
CA ARG A 79 1.16 15.09 -3.88
C ARG A 79 0.98 16.42 -4.63
N GLY A 80 1.43 17.48 -4.01
CA GLY A 80 1.52 18.78 -4.65
C GLY A 80 2.74 18.91 -5.57
N ASP A 81 3.11 20.13 -5.90
CA ASP A 81 4.15 20.48 -6.86
C ASP A 81 5.46 20.94 -6.21
N SER A 82 5.46 21.18 -4.90
CA SER A 82 6.60 21.78 -4.21
C SER A 82 6.58 21.54 -2.71
N LEU A 83 7.70 21.84 -2.07
CA LEU A 83 7.83 21.79 -0.60
C LEU A 83 6.90 22.78 0.13
N LYS A 84 6.47 23.86 -0.55
CA LYS A 84 5.50 24.83 -0.01
C LYS A 84 4.06 24.34 -0.12
N HIS A 85 3.80 23.54 -1.12
CA HIS A 85 2.50 22.93 -1.40
C HIS A 85 2.69 21.40 -1.51
N PRO A 86 2.98 20.70 -0.40
CA PRO A 86 3.34 19.30 -0.46
C PRO A 86 2.18 18.39 -0.84
N VAL A 87 0.95 18.81 -0.65
CA VAL A 87 -0.29 18.11 -1.00
C VAL A 87 -1.16 19.04 -1.84
N ASN A 88 -1.81 18.52 -2.88
CA ASN A 88 -2.85 19.25 -3.60
C ASN A 88 -4.15 19.20 -2.78
N THR A 89 -4.21 20.02 -1.74
CA THR A 89 -5.32 20.01 -0.78
C THR A 89 -6.66 20.37 -1.39
N GLY A 90 -6.67 21.20 -2.44
CA GLY A 90 -7.91 21.58 -3.13
C GLY A 90 -8.61 20.39 -3.76
N VAL A 91 -7.87 19.61 -4.53
CA VAL A 91 -8.38 18.40 -5.20
C VAL A 91 -8.69 17.30 -4.19
N LEU A 92 -7.73 17.01 -3.29
CA LEU A 92 -7.90 15.93 -2.32
C LEU A 92 -9.09 16.17 -1.40
N ASN A 93 -9.30 17.38 -0.90
CA ASN A 93 -10.46 17.73 -0.08
C ASN A 93 -11.80 17.55 -0.83
N ALA A 94 -11.83 17.88 -2.11
CA ALA A 94 -13.05 17.67 -2.93
C ALA A 94 -13.36 16.16 -3.06
N ILE A 95 -12.34 15.32 -3.28
CA ILE A 95 -12.50 13.85 -3.31
C ILE A 95 -12.93 13.32 -1.94
N ILE A 96 -12.29 13.74 -0.85
CA ILE A 96 -12.62 13.33 0.52
C ILE A 96 -14.07 13.72 0.86
N SER A 97 -14.50 14.92 0.46
CA SER A 97 -15.89 15.34 0.63
C SER A 97 -16.87 14.40 -0.09
N GLN A 98 -16.56 14.02 -1.33
CA GLN A 98 -17.37 13.04 -2.07
C GLN A 98 -17.39 11.68 -1.35
N ILE A 99 -16.24 11.17 -0.91
CA ILE A 99 -16.13 9.90 -0.20
C ILE A 99 -16.95 9.93 1.11
N SER A 100 -16.89 11.03 1.85
CA SER A 100 -17.59 11.19 3.12
C SER A 100 -19.13 11.13 3.02
N THR A 101 -19.67 11.37 1.82
CA THR A 101 -21.10 11.34 1.52
C THR A 101 -21.59 10.07 0.84
N LEU A 102 -20.68 9.12 0.54
CA LEU A 102 -21.05 7.86 -0.10
C LEU A 102 -22.11 7.08 0.72
N SER A 103 -23.09 6.57 0.04
CA SER A 103 -24.12 5.69 0.61
C SER A 103 -24.30 4.42 -0.25
N PRO A 104 -24.14 3.20 0.30
CA PRO A 104 -23.64 2.92 1.66
C PRO A 104 -22.24 3.47 1.91
N LYS A 105 -21.92 3.71 3.19
CA LYS A 105 -20.56 4.15 3.59
C LYS A 105 -19.51 3.09 3.25
N PRO A 106 -18.31 3.49 2.85
CA PRO A 106 -17.20 2.55 2.71
C PRO A 106 -16.77 2.00 4.09
N SER A 107 -16.37 0.75 4.12
CA SER A 107 -15.82 0.08 5.31
C SER A 107 -14.41 0.57 5.62
N PHE A 108 -13.66 1.00 4.63
CA PHE A 108 -12.33 1.60 4.75
C PHE A 108 -11.95 2.35 3.46
N VAL A 109 -10.89 3.12 3.57
CA VAL A 109 -10.21 3.77 2.44
C VAL A 109 -8.78 3.25 2.39
N ILE A 110 -8.28 2.92 1.20
CA ILE A 110 -6.86 2.62 0.97
C ILE A 110 -6.27 3.75 0.13
N PHE A 111 -5.21 4.37 0.65
CA PHE A 111 -4.44 5.40 -0.03
C PHE A 111 -3.12 4.84 -0.54
N GLY A 112 -2.89 4.90 -1.83
CA GLY A 112 -1.89 4.15 -2.58
C GLY A 112 -0.49 4.76 -2.64
N GLY A 113 -0.14 5.69 -1.78
CA GLY A 113 1.19 6.34 -1.78
C GLY A 113 1.24 7.65 -2.57
N ASP A 114 2.37 8.33 -2.49
CA ASP A 114 2.59 9.68 -3.03
C ASP A 114 1.52 10.68 -2.55
N GLY A 115 1.24 10.63 -1.25
CA GLY A 115 0.32 11.52 -0.58
C GLY A 115 0.86 12.93 -0.46
N SER A 116 2.19 13.06 -0.35
CA SER A 116 2.87 14.34 -0.24
C SER A 116 4.05 14.44 -1.21
N TYR A 117 4.43 15.68 -1.58
CA TYR A 117 5.53 15.95 -2.48
C TYR A 117 6.86 15.36 -2.00
N ARG A 118 7.13 15.41 -0.67
CA ARG A 118 8.28 14.80 0.01
C ARG A 118 8.03 14.69 1.50
N GLY A 119 8.59 13.69 2.12
CA GLY A 119 8.47 13.47 3.57
C GLY A 119 9.39 14.34 4.42
N TYR A 120 10.38 15.00 3.85
CA TYR A 120 11.58 15.46 4.54
C TYR A 120 11.41 16.65 5.51
N ILE A 121 10.71 17.71 5.14
CA ILE A 121 10.66 18.92 6.00
C ILE A 121 9.84 18.67 7.25
N LYS A 122 10.44 18.05 8.27
CA LYS A 122 9.70 17.49 9.41
C LYS A 122 8.67 16.49 8.90
N PRO A 123 9.08 15.31 8.42
CA PRO A 123 8.21 14.35 7.74
C PRO A 123 7.01 13.96 8.60
N SER A 124 7.17 13.88 9.93
CA SER A 124 6.04 13.65 10.84
C SER A 124 4.95 14.72 10.75
N TYR A 125 5.32 15.99 10.58
CA TYR A 125 4.34 17.06 10.38
C TYR A 125 3.65 16.96 9.02
N THR A 126 4.41 16.68 7.96
CA THR A 126 3.87 16.55 6.60
C THR A 126 2.92 15.36 6.50
N PHE A 127 3.31 14.20 7.01
CA PHE A 127 2.47 13.00 7.02
C PHE A 127 1.26 13.17 7.92
N GLN A 128 1.41 13.81 9.07
CA GLN A 128 0.28 14.09 9.96
C GLN A 128 -0.71 15.07 9.30
N ALA A 129 -0.22 16.16 8.70
CA ALA A 129 -1.08 17.10 7.99
C ALA A 129 -1.84 16.44 6.82
N PHE A 130 -1.17 15.54 6.07
CA PHE A 130 -1.83 14.74 5.05
C PHE A 130 -2.91 13.83 5.65
N LYS A 131 -2.58 13.08 6.71
CA LYS A 131 -3.52 12.19 7.41
C LYS A 131 -4.74 12.96 7.94
N ASP A 132 -4.53 14.16 8.47
CA ASP A 132 -5.58 15.01 9.03
C ASP A 132 -6.61 15.46 7.99
N LEU A 133 -6.24 15.54 6.71
CA LEU A 133 -7.19 15.84 5.63
C LEU A 133 -8.31 14.78 5.54
N PHE A 134 -8.03 13.53 5.92
CA PHE A 134 -9.02 12.45 5.94
C PHE A 134 -9.96 12.46 7.15
N THR A 135 -9.84 13.45 8.06
CA THR A 135 -10.72 13.55 9.24
C THR A 135 -12.22 13.50 8.91
N PRO A 136 -12.72 14.12 7.81
CA PRO A 136 -14.15 14.01 7.45
C PRO A 136 -14.63 12.58 7.19
N VAL A 137 -13.71 11.67 6.86
CA VAL A 137 -13.97 10.25 6.63
C VAL A 137 -13.69 9.44 7.89
N THR A 138 -12.50 9.63 8.50
CA THR A 138 -12.07 8.82 9.66
C THR A 138 -12.88 9.09 10.91
N SER A 139 -13.38 10.32 11.11
CA SER A 139 -14.31 10.65 12.21
C SER A 139 -15.66 9.92 12.13
N GLN A 140 -16.00 9.36 10.97
CA GLN A 140 -17.17 8.51 10.78
C GLN A 140 -16.93 7.04 11.12
N GLY A 141 -15.75 6.69 11.66
CA GLY A 141 -15.33 5.33 11.96
C GLY A 141 -14.86 4.53 10.74
N ILE A 142 -14.50 5.22 9.63
CA ILE A 142 -13.98 4.61 8.40
C ILE A 142 -12.45 4.64 8.46
N PRO A 143 -11.76 3.49 8.61
CA PRO A 143 -10.30 3.45 8.66
C PRO A 143 -9.65 3.94 7.37
N LEU A 144 -8.50 4.61 7.51
CA LEU A 144 -7.58 4.94 6.42
C LEU A 144 -6.37 4.01 6.51
N TYR A 145 -6.12 3.24 5.46
CA TYR A 145 -4.90 2.45 5.27
C TYR A 145 -4.01 3.15 4.25
N ALA A 146 -2.77 3.45 4.61
CA ALA A 146 -1.84 4.16 3.74
C ALA A 146 -0.70 3.27 3.28
N ILE A 147 -0.21 3.51 2.07
CA ILE A 147 0.91 2.83 1.42
C ILE A 147 2.02 3.85 1.21
N VAL A 148 3.28 3.40 1.28
CA VAL A 148 4.43 4.23 0.97
C VAL A 148 4.61 4.32 -0.55
N GLY A 149 4.71 5.56 -1.06
CA GLY A 149 5.19 5.85 -2.40
C GLY A 149 6.65 6.35 -2.37
N ASN A 150 7.23 6.57 -3.54
CA ASN A 150 8.61 7.07 -3.63
C ASN A 150 8.75 8.49 -3.10
N HIS A 151 7.70 9.33 -3.25
CA HIS A 151 7.74 10.72 -2.79
C HIS A 151 7.77 10.84 -1.27
N GLU A 152 7.20 9.92 -0.52
CA GLU A 152 7.34 9.88 0.93
C GLU A 152 8.79 9.76 1.37
N LEU A 153 9.65 9.13 0.57
CA LEU A 153 11.01 8.77 0.98
C LEU A 153 12.10 9.73 0.48
N TYR A 154 11.81 10.57 -0.51
CA TYR A 154 12.80 11.45 -1.11
C TYR A 154 13.51 12.40 -0.13
N TYR A 155 14.80 12.71 -0.43
CA TYR A 155 15.50 13.82 0.20
C TYR A 155 14.79 15.15 -0.05
N GLU A 156 15.02 16.11 0.85
CA GLU A 156 14.37 17.44 0.79
C GLU A 156 14.57 18.16 -0.55
N HIS A 157 15.78 18.11 -1.10
CA HIS A 157 16.15 18.89 -2.25
C HIS A 157 16.51 18.06 -3.48
N SER A 158 16.25 16.78 -3.47
CA SER A 158 16.66 15.88 -4.56
C SER A 158 15.78 14.64 -4.68
N ASP A 159 15.38 14.33 -5.89
CA ASP A 159 14.71 13.05 -6.21
C ASP A 159 15.73 11.91 -6.41
N SER A 160 17.02 12.13 -6.07
CA SER A 160 18.09 11.16 -6.31
C SER A 160 18.34 10.23 -5.12
N GLY A 161 17.63 10.33 -4.02
CA GLY A 161 17.87 9.50 -2.84
C GLY A 161 16.68 9.37 -1.92
N PHE A 162 16.66 8.30 -1.14
CA PHE A 162 15.66 7.97 -0.14
C PHE A 162 16.24 8.00 1.26
N MET A 163 15.46 8.47 2.22
CA MET A 163 15.83 8.59 3.64
C MET A 163 15.10 7.58 4.49
N LEU A 164 15.84 6.76 5.22
CA LEU A 164 15.28 5.84 6.22
C LEU A 164 14.47 6.57 7.29
N GLY A 165 14.91 7.78 7.69
CA GLY A 165 14.18 8.60 8.65
C GLY A 165 12.76 8.96 8.20
N ASN A 166 12.53 9.13 6.91
CA ASN A 166 11.19 9.37 6.36
C ASN A 166 10.30 8.12 6.47
N GLN A 167 10.83 6.94 6.15
CA GLN A 167 10.12 5.67 6.36
C GLN A 167 9.73 5.48 7.82
N GLN A 168 10.64 5.73 8.75
CA GLN A 168 10.38 5.62 10.19
C GLN A 168 9.29 6.60 10.66
N GLN A 169 9.27 7.82 10.13
CA GLN A 169 8.21 8.78 10.44
C GLN A 169 6.87 8.36 9.84
N PHE A 170 6.86 7.80 8.64
CA PHE A 170 5.64 7.24 8.04
C PHE A 170 5.06 6.14 8.93
N GLN A 171 5.87 5.18 9.38
CA GLN A 171 5.46 4.12 10.30
C GLN A 171 4.84 4.67 11.60
N GLN A 172 5.40 5.74 12.15
CA GLN A 172 4.87 6.37 13.37
C GLN A 172 3.53 7.06 13.14
N VAL A 173 3.39 7.80 12.05
CA VAL A 173 2.16 8.55 11.73
C VAL A 173 1.02 7.61 11.33
N PHE A 174 1.32 6.55 10.58
CA PHE A 174 0.34 5.56 10.14
C PHE A 174 0.39 4.27 10.99
N SER A 175 0.60 4.42 12.29
CA SER A 175 0.67 3.30 13.23
C SER A 175 -0.64 2.50 13.37
N GLU A 176 -1.74 2.99 12.84
CA GLU A 176 -3.02 2.26 12.73
C GLU A 176 -3.03 1.23 11.59
N ASN A 177 -2.11 1.34 10.63
CA ASN A 177 -1.89 0.25 9.67
C ASN A 177 -1.54 -1.02 10.44
N PRO A 178 -2.00 -2.21 10.00
CA PRO A 178 -1.60 -3.46 10.64
C PRO A 178 -0.07 -3.62 10.68
N SER A 179 0.43 -4.29 11.73
CA SER A 179 1.86 -4.55 11.95
C SER A 179 2.24 -6.02 11.73
N ASN A 180 1.43 -6.76 10.96
CA ASN A 180 1.56 -8.21 10.75
C ASN A 180 2.39 -8.59 9.51
N GLY A 181 3.13 -7.64 8.95
CA GLY A 181 4.06 -7.85 7.84
C GLY A 181 5.30 -8.65 8.21
N PRO A 182 6.27 -8.75 7.30
CA PRO A 182 7.59 -9.28 7.64
C PRO A 182 8.26 -8.45 8.73
N ALA A 183 9.20 -9.03 9.46
CA ALA A 183 9.96 -8.30 10.47
C ALA A 183 10.68 -7.08 9.84
N GLY A 184 10.52 -5.91 10.46
CA GLY A 184 11.02 -4.63 9.97
C GLY A 184 10.03 -3.86 9.08
N TYR A 185 8.94 -4.50 8.63
CA TYR A 185 7.93 -3.89 7.77
C TYR A 185 6.66 -3.47 8.53
N GLU A 186 6.73 -3.34 9.85
CA GLU A 186 5.59 -2.92 10.67
C GLU A 186 4.96 -1.65 10.09
N HIS A 187 3.65 -1.67 9.83
CA HIS A 187 2.87 -0.59 9.24
C HIS A 187 3.18 -0.21 7.77
N LEU A 188 4.14 -0.90 7.11
CA LEU A 188 4.56 -0.66 5.72
C LEU A 188 4.02 -1.75 4.78
N ALA A 189 4.27 -3.03 5.11
CA ALA A 189 3.67 -4.17 4.44
C ALA A 189 2.79 -4.92 5.42
N TYR A 190 1.55 -5.20 5.05
CA TYR A 190 0.57 -5.80 5.96
C TYR A 190 -0.59 -6.46 5.22
N SER A 191 -1.40 -7.21 5.93
CA SER A 191 -2.63 -7.78 5.39
C SER A 191 -3.77 -7.72 6.39
N PHE A 192 -4.98 -7.79 5.87
CA PHE A 192 -6.20 -7.94 6.67
C PHE A 192 -7.27 -8.66 5.85
N THR A 193 -8.31 -9.11 6.52
CA THR A 193 -9.48 -9.71 5.87
C THR A 193 -10.73 -8.90 6.20
N SER A 194 -11.72 -8.97 5.33
CA SER A 194 -13.06 -8.44 5.63
C SER A 194 -13.65 -9.11 6.87
N PRO A 195 -14.60 -8.46 7.57
CA PRO A 195 -15.23 -9.02 8.78
C PRO A 195 -15.82 -10.41 8.58
N GLY A 196 -16.40 -10.68 7.40
CA GLY A 196 -16.93 -12.01 7.04
C GLY A 196 -15.89 -12.98 6.51
N GLY A 197 -14.64 -12.56 6.35
CA GLY A 197 -13.54 -13.40 5.89
C GLY A 197 -13.55 -13.75 4.41
N SER A 198 -14.50 -13.20 3.62
CA SER A 198 -14.63 -13.53 2.19
C SER A 198 -13.61 -12.81 1.31
N SER A 199 -12.99 -11.76 1.82
CA SER A 199 -12.05 -10.93 1.08
C SER A 199 -10.74 -10.74 1.84
N PHE A 200 -9.62 -10.91 1.14
CA PHE A 200 -8.26 -10.76 1.64
C PHE A 200 -7.59 -9.57 0.95
N PHE A 201 -6.96 -8.73 1.73
CA PHE A 201 -6.28 -7.51 1.30
C PHE A 201 -4.83 -7.57 1.75
N ALA A 202 -3.89 -7.44 0.82
CA ALA A 202 -2.47 -7.35 1.10
C ALA A 202 -1.92 -6.02 0.59
N VAL A 203 -1.15 -5.35 1.40
CA VAL A 203 -0.37 -4.16 1.06
C VAL A 203 1.09 -4.53 1.04
N LEU A 204 1.81 -4.13 0.00
CA LEU A 204 3.23 -4.34 -0.17
C LEU A 204 3.94 -2.99 -0.28
N ASP A 205 5.16 -2.93 0.24
CA ASP A 205 6.03 -1.77 0.16
C ASP A 205 7.10 -1.99 -0.92
N ALA A 206 7.03 -1.18 -1.99
CA ALA A 206 7.99 -1.22 -3.08
C ALA A 206 9.33 -0.56 -2.74
N TYR A 207 9.40 0.21 -1.68
CA TYR A 207 10.49 1.15 -1.40
C TYR A 207 11.16 0.93 -0.05
N TYR A 208 10.98 -0.22 0.57
CA TYR A 208 11.53 -0.54 1.89
C TYR A 208 13.02 -0.27 2.01
N LEU A 209 13.39 0.44 3.07
CA LEU A 209 14.75 0.85 3.35
C LEU A 209 15.29 0.19 4.62
N THR A 210 16.55 -0.24 4.56
CA THR A 210 17.36 -0.61 5.73
C THR A 210 18.39 0.46 6.10
N HIS A 211 18.63 1.40 5.18
CA HIS A 211 19.53 2.57 5.32
C HIS A 211 19.16 3.60 4.24
N ASP A 212 19.69 4.81 4.37
CA ASP A 212 19.55 5.79 3.31
C ASP A 212 20.15 5.25 2.01
N SER A 213 19.44 5.43 0.91
CA SER A 213 19.82 4.81 -0.36
C SER A 213 19.57 5.71 -1.56
N ILE A 214 20.27 5.43 -2.65
CA ILE A 214 19.94 5.94 -3.97
C ILE A 214 19.24 4.79 -4.71
N PRO A 215 17.95 4.95 -5.08
CA PRO A 215 17.25 3.86 -5.74
C PRO A 215 17.86 3.57 -7.10
N ALA A 216 18.03 2.29 -7.42
CA ALA A 216 18.49 1.85 -8.75
C ALA A 216 17.42 2.10 -9.83
N SER A 217 16.16 2.25 -9.42
CA SER A 217 14.99 2.48 -10.27
C SER A 217 13.88 3.09 -9.43
N LEU A 218 13.12 4.03 -9.99
CA LEU A 218 11.92 4.59 -9.37
C LEU A 218 10.78 3.57 -9.27
N GLY A 219 10.83 2.47 -10.01
CA GLY A 219 9.86 1.38 -9.94
C GLY A 219 9.92 0.54 -8.67
N GLY A 220 10.89 0.77 -7.79
CA GLY A 220 11.00 0.05 -6.52
C GLY A 220 11.33 -1.44 -6.67
N ASN A 221 11.08 -2.21 -5.61
CA ASN A 221 11.39 -3.63 -5.54
C ASN A 221 10.55 -4.38 -4.50
N ILE A 222 10.08 -5.58 -4.82
CA ILE A 222 9.46 -6.49 -3.83
C ILE A 222 10.47 -7.58 -3.48
N ASP A 223 10.99 -7.53 -2.29
CA ASP A 223 12.04 -8.42 -1.84
C ASP A 223 11.56 -9.83 -1.46
N ALA A 224 12.51 -10.70 -1.14
CA ALA A 224 12.25 -12.08 -0.79
C ALA A 224 11.46 -12.22 0.53
N ALA A 225 11.63 -11.29 1.47
CA ALA A 225 10.95 -11.34 2.77
C ALA A 225 9.45 -11.07 2.59
N GLN A 226 9.08 -10.02 1.84
CA GLN A 226 7.69 -9.74 1.50
C GLN A 226 7.05 -10.88 0.70
N MET A 227 7.77 -11.45 -0.27
CA MET A 227 7.27 -12.58 -1.07
C MET A 227 7.02 -13.83 -0.23
N ALA A 228 7.92 -14.16 0.71
CA ALA A 228 7.75 -15.30 1.61
C ALA A 228 6.55 -15.09 2.54
N TRP A 229 6.45 -13.89 3.13
CA TRP A 229 5.33 -13.50 3.97
C TRP A 229 4.00 -13.56 3.23
N LEU A 230 3.89 -12.94 2.04
CA LEU A 230 2.67 -12.94 1.26
C LEU A 230 2.19 -14.36 0.92
N ARG A 231 3.12 -15.25 0.54
CA ARG A 231 2.83 -16.67 0.31
C ARG A 231 2.25 -17.34 1.55
N ALA A 232 2.83 -17.07 2.72
CA ALA A 232 2.36 -17.63 3.99
C ALA A 232 0.96 -17.10 4.34
N GLN A 233 0.69 -15.82 4.13
CA GLN A 233 -0.64 -15.22 4.36
C GLN A 233 -1.70 -15.82 3.43
N VAL A 234 -1.38 -15.94 2.13
CA VAL A 234 -2.30 -16.50 1.13
C VAL A 234 -2.58 -17.98 1.40
N ALA A 235 -1.60 -18.74 1.88
CA ALA A 235 -1.80 -20.15 2.24
C ALA A 235 -2.77 -20.34 3.41
N GLN A 236 -2.94 -19.34 4.27
CA GLN A 236 -3.81 -19.40 5.44
C GLN A 236 -5.22 -18.86 5.16
N THR A 237 -5.38 -17.99 4.18
CA THR A 237 -6.69 -17.39 3.89
C THR A 237 -7.59 -18.34 3.11
N LYS A 238 -8.89 -18.30 3.46
CA LYS A 238 -9.96 -18.96 2.70
C LYS A 238 -10.78 -17.97 1.87
N ALA A 239 -10.31 -16.72 1.78
CA ALA A 239 -11.02 -15.67 1.08
C ALA A 239 -11.24 -16.01 -0.40
N THR A 240 -12.46 -15.78 -0.86
CA THR A 240 -12.84 -15.89 -2.28
C THR A 240 -12.14 -14.82 -3.11
N HIS A 241 -12.16 -13.57 -2.59
CA HIS A 241 -11.57 -12.42 -3.26
C HIS A 241 -10.21 -12.07 -2.65
N LYS A 242 -9.24 -11.77 -3.50
CA LYS A 242 -7.89 -11.40 -3.09
C LYS A 242 -7.43 -10.15 -3.83
N PHE A 243 -6.98 -9.17 -3.07
CA PHE A 243 -6.50 -7.88 -3.56
C PHE A 243 -5.06 -7.68 -3.10
N VAL A 244 -4.21 -7.18 -3.98
CA VAL A 244 -2.90 -6.66 -3.62
C VAL A 244 -2.83 -5.19 -3.99
N PHE A 245 -2.28 -4.39 -3.09
CA PHE A 245 -2.08 -2.96 -3.23
C PHE A 245 -0.60 -2.66 -3.10
N ILE A 246 -0.10 -1.88 -4.04
CA ILE A 246 1.29 -1.47 -4.10
C ILE A 246 1.34 -0.13 -4.83
N HIS A 247 2.30 0.73 -4.53
CA HIS A 247 2.35 2.02 -5.18
C HIS A 247 2.63 1.91 -6.68
N THR A 248 3.62 1.11 -7.08
CA THR A 248 4.09 1.00 -8.47
C THR A 248 3.27 0.05 -9.34
N PRO A 249 3.01 0.39 -10.61
CA PRO A 249 2.41 -0.53 -11.56
C PRO A 249 3.38 -1.64 -11.98
N TYR A 250 2.85 -2.81 -12.35
CA TYR A 250 3.60 -3.84 -13.03
C TYR A 250 3.71 -3.55 -14.53
N TYR A 251 2.59 -3.21 -15.16
CA TYR A 251 2.56 -2.78 -16.55
C TYR A 251 2.47 -1.27 -16.61
N TYR A 252 3.52 -0.64 -17.10
CA TYR A 252 3.53 0.78 -17.42
C TYR A 252 2.94 1.00 -18.81
N ILE A 253 2.12 2.02 -18.96
CA ILE A 253 1.41 2.32 -20.20
C ILE A 253 1.76 3.68 -20.80
N SER A 254 2.50 4.51 -20.07
CA SER A 254 3.02 5.78 -20.59
C SER A 254 4.39 5.57 -21.23
N ASN A 255 4.69 6.38 -22.25
CA ASN A 255 6.03 6.45 -22.83
C ASN A 255 6.93 7.44 -22.05
N ASP A 256 6.62 7.71 -20.79
CA ASP A 256 7.47 8.52 -19.96
C ASP A 256 8.82 7.80 -19.79
N THR A 257 9.89 8.44 -20.24
CA THR A 257 11.25 7.87 -20.18
C THR A 257 11.81 7.81 -18.75
N SER A 258 11.17 8.48 -17.80
CA SER A 258 11.49 8.37 -16.37
C SER A 258 10.97 7.07 -15.74
N GLU A 259 9.97 6.43 -16.37
CA GLU A 259 9.40 5.19 -15.93
C GLU A 259 10.21 4.00 -16.45
N PRO A 260 10.43 2.95 -15.64
CA PRO A 260 11.12 1.77 -16.11
C PRO A 260 10.30 1.09 -17.21
N SER A 261 10.83 1.06 -18.41
CA SER A 261 10.20 0.36 -19.55
C SER A 261 10.05 -1.15 -19.33
N VAL A 262 10.58 -1.66 -18.23
CA VAL A 262 10.69 -3.09 -17.91
C VAL A 262 10.34 -3.29 -16.43
N PRO A 263 9.33 -4.11 -16.12
CA PRO A 263 9.13 -4.55 -14.77
C PRO A 263 10.39 -5.26 -14.25
N ASN A 264 10.82 -4.89 -13.07
CA ASN A 264 11.86 -5.61 -12.34
C ASN A 264 11.48 -7.10 -12.23
N GLN A 265 12.47 -8.01 -12.26
CA GLN A 265 12.23 -9.47 -12.13
C GLN A 265 11.45 -9.84 -10.85
N THR A 266 11.55 -9.04 -9.80
CA THR A 266 10.79 -9.29 -8.56
C THR A 266 9.29 -9.10 -8.78
N TYR A 267 8.88 -8.11 -9.56
CA TYR A 267 7.47 -7.92 -9.96
C TYR A 267 6.97 -9.05 -10.85
N THR A 268 7.80 -9.60 -11.74
CA THR A 268 7.43 -10.78 -12.53
C THR A 268 7.17 -11.99 -11.63
N ARG A 269 7.97 -12.18 -10.57
CA ARG A 269 7.75 -13.24 -9.58
C ARG A 269 6.49 -13.00 -8.75
N LEU A 270 6.25 -11.74 -8.38
CA LEU A 270 5.02 -11.35 -7.70
C LEU A 270 3.82 -11.65 -8.60
N TRP A 271 3.82 -11.19 -9.85
CA TRP A 271 2.71 -11.40 -10.77
C TRP A 271 2.41 -12.88 -10.99
N ALA A 272 3.45 -13.71 -11.23
CA ALA A 272 3.29 -15.16 -11.37
C ALA A 272 2.63 -15.80 -10.14
N PHE A 273 2.95 -15.28 -8.93
CA PHE A 273 2.30 -15.74 -7.70
C PHE A 273 0.85 -15.27 -7.61
N LEU A 274 0.56 -14.02 -7.94
CA LEU A 274 -0.81 -13.48 -7.93
C LEU A 274 -1.70 -14.26 -8.89
N ASP A 275 -1.21 -14.52 -10.12
CA ASP A 275 -1.90 -15.30 -11.14
C ASP A 275 -2.20 -16.70 -10.63
N SER A 276 -1.19 -17.46 -10.20
CA SER A 276 -1.36 -18.83 -9.71
C SER A 276 -2.24 -18.92 -8.46
N SER A 277 -2.26 -17.88 -7.64
CA SER A 277 -3.08 -17.78 -6.43
C SER A 277 -4.46 -17.17 -6.67
N LYS A 278 -4.80 -16.86 -7.93
CA LYS A 278 -6.08 -16.31 -8.37
C LYS A 278 -6.46 -15.03 -7.61
N PHE A 279 -5.57 -14.05 -7.61
CA PHE A 279 -5.92 -12.71 -7.17
C PHE A 279 -6.93 -12.08 -8.14
N ASP A 280 -7.79 -11.20 -7.63
CA ASP A 280 -8.73 -10.44 -8.47
C ASP A 280 -8.06 -9.19 -9.00
N PHE A 281 -7.33 -8.47 -8.11
CA PHE A 281 -6.79 -7.15 -8.41
C PHE A 281 -5.34 -6.98 -7.96
N TYR A 282 -4.60 -6.27 -8.81
CA TYR A 282 -3.38 -5.56 -8.53
C TYR A 282 -3.70 -4.07 -8.65
N ALA A 283 -3.87 -3.38 -7.53
CA ALA A 283 -4.19 -1.96 -7.48
C ALA A 283 -2.93 -1.14 -7.25
N CYS A 284 -2.71 -0.11 -8.08
CA CYS A 284 -1.49 0.70 -8.07
C CYS A 284 -1.77 2.18 -8.36
N GLY A 285 -0.77 3.03 -8.08
CA GLY A 285 -0.69 4.45 -8.38
C GLY A 285 0.55 4.76 -9.22
N HIS A 286 1.34 5.77 -8.81
CA HIS A 286 2.63 6.18 -9.35
C HIS A 286 2.57 6.87 -10.72
N SER A 287 1.98 6.26 -11.73
CA SER A 287 1.71 6.93 -13.01
C SER A 287 0.43 7.74 -12.90
N HIS A 288 0.49 9.03 -13.21
CA HIS A 288 -0.59 10.00 -12.93
C HIS A 288 -1.69 9.97 -13.99
N LEU A 289 -2.33 8.84 -14.13
CA LEU A 289 -3.45 8.61 -15.03
C LEU A 289 -4.36 7.52 -14.48
N TYR A 290 -5.50 7.29 -15.12
CA TYR A 290 -6.31 6.11 -14.87
C TYR A 290 -6.07 5.07 -15.94
N SER A 291 -5.90 3.82 -15.54
CA SER A 291 -5.95 2.71 -16.48
C SER A 291 -6.38 1.42 -15.83
N ARG A 292 -7.04 0.56 -16.60
CA ARG A 292 -7.29 -0.82 -16.22
C ARG A 292 -7.16 -1.79 -17.36
N ARG A 293 -6.77 -2.99 -17.04
CA ARG A 293 -6.79 -4.13 -17.95
C ARG A 293 -6.89 -5.44 -17.17
N THR A 294 -7.66 -6.39 -17.68
CA THR A 294 -7.57 -7.78 -17.27
C THR A 294 -6.34 -8.39 -17.91
N ILE A 295 -5.43 -8.89 -17.10
CA ILE A 295 -4.19 -9.52 -17.52
C ILE A 295 -4.42 -11.04 -17.48
N ASP A 296 -4.51 -11.64 -18.64
CA ASP A 296 -4.73 -13.06 -18.86
C ASP A 296 -3.75 -13.61 -19.88
N GLY A 297 -3.92 -14.86 -20.33
CA GLY A 297 -3.06 -15.51 -21.31
C GLY A 297 -2.98 -14.81 -22.68
N SER A 298 -3.88 -13.87 -22.98
CA SER A 298 -3.86 -13.08 -24.22
C SER A 298 -2.92 -11.87 -24.13
N VAL A 299 -2.53 -11.47 -22.89
CA VAL A 299 -1.63 -10.34 -22.69
C VAL A 299 -0.20 -10.79 -22.92
N ALA A 300 0.37 -10.37 -24.03
CA ALA A 300 1.79 -10.53 -24.23
C ALA A 300 2.52 -9.71 -23.14
N PRO A 301 3.50 -10.30 -22.43
CA PRO A 301 4.46 -9.50 -21.70
C PRO A 301 5.03 -8.47 -22.68
N ASN A 302 5.33 -7.25 -22.20
CA ASN A 302 5.87 -6.21 -23.08
C ASN A 302 6.91 -6.82 -24.01
N PRO A 303 6.72 -6.80 -25.36
CA PRO A 303 7.53 -7.58 -26.31
C PRO A 303 8.99 -7.17 -26.32
N GLN A 304 9.34 -6.06 -25.69
CA GLN A 304 10.71 -5.57 -25.67
C GLN A 304 11.57 -6.15 -24.54
N THR A 305 11.00 -6.75 -23.48
CA THR A 305 11.84 -6.94 -22.28
C THR A 305 11.57 -8.15 -21.40
N ILE A 306 10.52 -8.90 -21.59
CA ILE A 306 10.29 -10.13 -20.82
C ILE A 306 10.46 -11.32 -21.76
N PRO A 307 11.32 -12.33 -21.42
CA PRO A 307 11.34 -13.59 -22.16
C PRO A 307 9.91 -14.13 -22.26
N ARG A 308 9.51 -14.53 -23.43
CA ARG A 308 8.20 -15.08 -23.75
C ARG A 308 7.92 -16.32 -22.91
N THR A 309 7.51 -16.14 -21.69
CA THR A 309 6.91 -17.15 -20.82
C THR A 309 6.77 -16.59 -19.41
N PRO A 310 5.69 -16.85 -18.69
CA PRO A 310 4.62 -17.81 -19.01
C PRO A 310 3.34 -17.10 -19.49
N THR A 311 2.49 -17.81 -20.16
CA THR A 311 1.09 -17.41 -20.37
C THR A 311 0.41 -17.34 -19.01
N TRP A 312 -0.08 -16.17 -18.62
CA TRP A 312 -0.91 -16.02 -17.44
C TRP A 312 -2.17 -16.87 -17.59
N GLN A 313 -2.60 -17.54 -16.54
CA GLN A 313 -3.69 -18.53 -16.62
C GLN A 313 -4.98 -18.03 -16.02
N ASN A 314 -4.91 -17.01 -15.17
CA ASN A 314 -6.04 -16.45 -14.46
C ASN A 314 -6.19 -14.97 -14.79
N ASN A 315 -7.39 -14.46 -14.56
CA ASN A 315 -7.73 -13.09 -14.85
C ASN A 315 -7.38 -12.22 -13.63
N VAL A 316 -6.24 -11.55 -13.64
CA VAL A 316 -5.88 -10.55 -12.63
C VAL A 316 -6.04 -9.17 -13.25
N VAL A 317 -6.82 -8.30 -12.63
CA VAL A 317 -7.00 -6.92 -13.13
C VAL A 317 -5.91 -6.04 -12.54
N GLN A 318 -5.07 -5.41 -13.39
CA GLN A 318 -4.32 -4.24 -12.96
C GLN A 318 -5.25 -3.03 -13.03
N LEU A 319 -5.45 -2.38 -11.87
CA LEU A 319 -6.21 -1.15 -11.72
C LEU A 319 -5.25 -0.05 -11.25
N LEU A 320 -4.94 0.86 -12.14
CA LEU A 320 -4.13 2.03 -11.84
C LEU A 320 -5.06 3.23 -11.68
N ASN A 321 -4.96 3.90 -10.54
CA ASN A 321 -5.74 5.08 -10.19
C ASN A 321 -4.78 6.12 -9.61
N GLY A 322 -3.94 6.64 -10.46
CA GLY A 322 -2.67 7.28 -10.13
C GLY A 322 -2.75 8.78 -9.95
N THR A 323 -3.93 9.45 -9.95
CA THR A 323 -3.95 10.85 -9.56
C THR A 323 -5.25 11.28 -8.88
N CYS A 324 -5.14 11.47 -7.57
CA CYS A 324 -6.16 12.17 -6.79
C CYS A 324 -5.68 13.56 -6.33
N GLY A 325 -4.68 14.13 -7.05
CA GLY A 325 -4.14 15.46 -6.75
C GLY A 325 -2.82 15.78 -7.41
N ALA A 326 -1.96 14.80 -7.66
CA ALA A 326 -0.73 15.00 -8.41
C ALA A 326 -1.04 15.47 -9.84
N GLY A 327 -0.16 16.29 -10.42
CA GLY A 327 -0.35 16.76 -11.81
C GLY A 327 -0.44 15.56 -12.76
N PRO A 328 -1.44 15.51 -13.64
CA PRO A 328 -1.58 14.41 -14.59
C PRO A 328 -0.36 14.23 -15.49
N ASP A 329 -0.02 12.98 -15.83
CA ASP A 329 1.05 12.69 -16.77
C ASP A 329 0.76 13.31 -18.13
N THR A 330 1.78 13.97 -18.69
CA THR A 330 1.70 14.59 -20.01
C THR A 330 2.23 13.70 -21.14
N GLY A 331 2.70 12.51 -20.79
CA GLY A 331 3.26 11.52 -21.71
C GLY A 331 2.25 11.06 -22.76
N THR A 332 2.73 10.81 -23.97
CA THR A 332 1.90 10.25 -25.05
C THR A 332 1.70 8.75 -24.81
N ILE A 333 0.47 8.30 -24.70
CA ILE A 333 0.15 6.89 -24.63
C ILE A 333 0.16 6.32 -26.06
N ASP A 334 0.90 5.24 -26.27
CA ASP A 334 0.91 4.52 -27.55
C ASP A 334 -0.54 4.20 -27.98
N PRO A 335 -0.97 4.56 -29.19
CA PRO A 335 -2.29 4.24 -29.70
C PRO A 335 -2.63 2.74 -29.62
N ASN A 336 -1.64 1.86 -29.82
CA ASN A 336 -1.85 0.41 -29.71
C ASN A 336 -2.17 -0.01 -28.27
N ILE A 337 -1.57 0.66 -27.27
CA ILE A 337 -1.87 0.43 -25.87
C ILE A 337 -3.30 0.89 -25.56
N LYS A 338 -3.72 2.06 -26.05
CA LYS A 338 -5.10 2.55 -25.88
C LYS A 338 -6.18 1.59 -26.37
N THR A 339 -5.89 0.77 -27.37
CA THR A 339 -6.85 -0.24 -27.85
C THR A 339 -6.97 -1.46 -26.93
N LEU A 340 -5.96 -1.71 -26.10
CA LEU A 340 -5.87 -2.88 -25.22
C LEU A 340 -6.24 -2.55 -23.78
N TRP A 341 -6.09 -1.29 -23.37
CA TRP A 341 -6.32 -0.79 -22.04
C TRP A 341 -7.47 0.21 -22.02
N ASN A 342 -8.31 0.16 -21.00
CA ASN A 342 -9.18 1.29 -20.72
C ASN A 342 -8.31 2.36 -20.01
N VAL A 343 -8.02 3.43 -20.72
CA VAL A 343 -7.12 4.52 -20.27
C VAL A 343 -7.88 5.83 -20.26
N HIS A 344 -7.78 6.57 -19.17
CA HIS A 344 -8.23 7.94 -19.05
C HIS A 344 -7.04 8.83 -18.69
N ASN A 345 -6.72 9.76 -19.56
CA ASN A 345 -5.67 10.75 -19.36
C ASN A 345 -6.04 12.00 -20.15
N ASP A 346 -6.86 12.85 -19.56
CA ASP A 346 -7.34 14.10 -20.18
C ASP A 346 -6.60 15.35 -19.68
N HIS A 347 -5.56 15.13 -18.84
CA HIS A 347 -4.70 16.18 -18.26
C HIS A 347 -5.42 17.22 -17.38
N GLN A 348 -6.70 17.03 -17.08
CA GLN A 348 -7.50 18.00 -16.32
C GLN A 348 -8.34 17.36 -15.21
N THR A 349 -8.47 16.03 -15.17
CA THR A 349 -9.28 15.33 -14.18
C THR A 349 -8.46 14.49 -13.24
N TYR A 350 -9.04 14.26 -12.07
CA TYR A 350 -8.49 13.48 -10.98
C TYR A 350 -9.44 12.34 -10.67
N TYR A 351 -8.93 11.25 -10.11
CA TYR A 351 -9.64 9.97 -10.04
C TYR A 351 -9.67 9.40 -8.63
N PHE A 352 -10.73 8.65 -8.35
CA PHE A 352 -10.79 7.67 -7.27
C PHE A 352 -11.75 6.55 -7.68
N SER A 353 -11.62 5.38 -7.06
CA SER A 353 -12.49 4.24 -7.35
C SER A 353 -13.22 3.76 -6.11
N VAL A 354 -14.52 3.47 -6.25
CA VAL A 354 -15.34 2.77 -5.27
C VAL A 354 -15.46 1.32 -5.69
N ILE A 355 -15.10 0.40 -4.79
CA ILE A 355 -15.12 -1.02 -5.05
C ILE A 355 -16.17 -1.68 -4.15
N ASP A 356 -17.16 -2.30 -4.77
CA ASP A 356 -18.24 -3.04 -4.13
C ASP A 356 -18.05 -4.54 -4.31
N ILE A 357 -18.02 -5.29 -3.21
CA ILE A 357 -17.99 -6.74 -3.20
C ILE A 357 -19.38 -7.24 -2.78
N SER A 358 -19.95 -8.15 -3.55
CA SER A 358 -21.23 -8.79 -3.22
C SER A 358 -21.18 -10.26 -3.63
N GLY A 359 -21.04 -11.13 -2.64
CA GLY A 359 -20.89 -12.58 -2.89
C GLY A 359 -19.65 -12.89 -3.74
N LYS A 360 -19.86 -13.30 -4.99
CA LYS A 360 -18.81 -13.61 -5.96
C LYS A 360 -18.46 -12.47 -6.92
N ALA A 361 -19.17 -11.37 -6.85
CA ALA A 361 -18.99 -10.24 -7.74
C ALA A 361 -18.18 -9.12 -7.05
N VAL A 362 -17.21 -8.57 -7.77
CA VAL A 362 -16.49 -7.34 -7.42
C VAL A 362 -16.79 -6.32 -8.50
N THR A 363 -17.52 -5.27 -8.15
CA THR A 363 -17.83 -4.16 -9.04
C THR A 363 -17.00 -2.95 -8.70
N VAL A 364 -16.30 -2.41 -9.68
CA VAL A 364 -15.52 -1.18 -9.56
C VAL A 364 -16.26 -0.06 -10.27
N SER A 365 -16.48 1.06 -9.58
CA SER A 365 -16.98 2.30 -10.16
C SER A 365 -15.92 3.37 -9.98
N SER A 366 -15.30 3.79 -11.08
CA SER A 366 -14.26 4.82 -11.07
C SER A 366 -14.84 6.17 -11.40
N TYR A 367 -14.48 7.15 -10.58
CA TYR A 367 -14.94 8.53 -10.65
C TYR A 367 -13.84 9.43 -11.22
N SER A 368 -14.20 10.33 -12.08
CA SER A 368 -13.36 11.42 -12.56
C SER A 368 -14.00 12.78 -12.32
N GLY A 369 -13.18 13.79 -12.12
CA GLY A 369 -13.68 15.15 -11.91
C GLY A 369 -12.60 16.13 -11.48
N TYR A 370 -13.05 17.36 -11.20
CA TYR A 370 -12.21 18.44 -10.72
C TYR A 370 -12.97 19.29 -9.70
N LEU A 371 -12.37 19.58 -8.56
CA LEU A 371 -12.87 20.52 -7.51
C LEU A 371 -14.35 20.32 -7.13
N GLY A 372 -14.80 19.07 -6.97
CA GLY A 372 -16.13 18.77 -6.45
C GLY A 372 -17.17 18.31 -7.48
N ALA A 373 -16.83 18.30 -8.76
CA ALA A 373 -17.70 17.77 -9.83
C ALA A 373 -17.23 16.37 -10.27
N TYR A 374 -17.36 15.36 -9.37
CA TYR A 374 -16.97 13.98 -9.67
C TYR A 374 -18.16 13.15 -10.12
N SER A 375 -18.01 12.43 -11.21
CA SER A 375 -19.00 11.49 -11.76
C SER A 375 -18.35 10.19 -12.17
N VAL A 376 -19.14 9.10 -12.16
CA VAL A 376 -18.69 7.80 -12.65
C VAL A 376 -18.44 7.88 -14.15
N PHE A 377 -17.25 7.49 -14.58
CA PHE A 377 -16.86 7.43 -15.99
C PHE A 377 -16.54 6.02 -16.46
N ASP A 378 -16.20 5.11 -15.54
CA ASP A 378 -15.94 3.72 -15.85
C ASP A 378 -16.55 2.81 -14.79
N THR A 379 -17.17 1.72 -15.24
CA THR A 379 -17.74 0.68 -14.37
C THR A 379 -17.51 -0.68 -14.98
N PHE A 380 -17.03 -1.63 -14.18
CA PHE A 380 -16.86 -3.02 -14.60
C PHE A 380 -17.00 -3.98 -13.41
N THR A 381 -17.24 -5.25 -13.71
CA THR A 381 -17.41 -6.30 -12.71
C THR A 381 -16.51 -7.49 -13.01
N VAL A 382 -15.86 -8.00 -11.97
CA VAL A 382 -15.12 -9.28 -11.97
C VAL A 382 -15.95 -10.30 -11.19
N ASN A 383 -16.10 -11.52 -11.72
CA ASN A 383 -16.83 -12.61 -11.08
C ASN A 383 -15.91 -13.81 -10.84
N LYS A 384 -16.09 -14.48 -9.68
CA LYS A 384 -15.40 -15.72 -9.28
C LYS A 384 -16.25 -16.95 -9.47
#